data_03911623cd6ee567cc66f985db467903
#
_entry.id   03911623cd6ee567cc66f985db467903
#
_cell.length_a   1.000
_cell.length_b   1.000
_cell.length_c   1.000
_cell.angle_alpha   90.00
_cell.angle_beta   90.00
_cell.angle_gamma   90.00
#
_symmetry.space_group_name_H-M   'P 1'
#
loop_
_entity.id
_entity.type
_entity.pdbx_description
1 polymer ?
#
loop_
_entity_poly.entity_id
_entity_poly.type
_entity_poly.pdbx_seq_one_letter_code
_entity_poly.pdbx_strand_id
1 'polypeptide(L)'
;MIKRLVIMLIAIGLILGGIFGFQAFKNRMIAAYLANLKSPPQTVSTITTATSEWRTTLQSVGSFNAVEGASLSAQVQGIVQKIGFQDGQDVKKGDLIVQLLADQQIATLQQYQAAATNAQITYDRDSRLIKSSTIAQSQVDGDMAALKAAQAQVVAQQALVDQYAIHAPFDGRLGIRLVSLGQYMAAGTPVVTLQSLDPIQLDFAMPQQ
;
A
#
# COMPACT_ATOMS: atom_id res chain seq x y z
N MET A 1 -84.99 -39.19 85.59
CA MET A 1 -84.75 -38.56 84.27
C MET A 1 -83.36 -37.93 84.20
N ILE A 2 -82.85 -37.24 85.17
CA ILE A 2 -81.57 -36.53 85.23
C ILE A 2 -80.33 -37.39 84.89
N LYS A 3 -80.30 -38.67 85.47
CA LYS A 3 -79.15 -39.59 85.20
C LYS A 3 -78.95 -39.93 83.72
N ARG A 4 -80.03 -40.09 82.96
CA ARG A 4 -79.95 -40.37 81.48
C ARG A 4 -79.46 -39.17 80.67
N LEU A 5 -79.82 -37.95 81.09
CA LEU A 5 -79.44 -36.71 80.47
C LEU A 5 -77.93 -36.44 80.66
N VAL A 6 -77.42 -36.75 81.91
CA VAL A 6 -75.95 -36.60 82.19
C VAL A 6 -75.11 -37.62 81.40
N ILE A 7 -75.59 -38.88 81.29
CA ILE A 7 -74.91 -39.91 80.52
C ILE A 7 -74.82 -39.50 78.99
N MET A 8 -75.96 -38.93 78.48
CA MET A 8 -76.03 -38.47 77.10
C MET A 8 -75.07 -37.27 76.84
N LEU A 9 -75.00 -36.35 77.81
CA LEU A 9 -74.05 -35.21 77.71
C LEU A 9 -72.59 -35.65 77.75
N ILE A 10 -72.28 -36.64 78.61
CA ILE A 10 -70.91 -37.21 78.69
C ILE A 10 -70.57 -37.93 77.38
N ALA A 11 -71.50 -38.69 76.80
CA ALA A 11 -71.29 -39.39 75.54
C ALA A 11 -71.09 -38.43 74.36
N ILE A 12 -71.88 -37.35 74.31
CA ILE A 12 -71.72 -36.33 73.32
C ILE A 12 -70.39 -35.60 73.53
N GLY A 13 -69.99 -35.30 74.77
CA GLY A 13 -68.71 -34.69 75.09
C GLY A 13 -67.51 -35.55 74.69
N LEU A 14 -67.60 -36.88 74.90
CA LEU A 14 -66.62 -37.84 74.51
C LEU A 14 -66.49 -37.93 72.97
N ILE A 15 -67.62 -37.94 72.26
CA ILE A 15 -67.61 -37.99 70.81
C ILE A 15 -66.99 -36.68 70.20
N LEU A 16 -67.46 -35.52 70.68
CA LEU A 16 -66.98 -34.25 70.30
C LEU A 16 -65.46 -34.07 70.65
N GLY A 17 -65.04 -34.48 71.84
CA GLY A 17 -63.69 -34.49 72.30
C GLY A 17 -62.80 -35.38 71.43
N GLY A 18 -63.30 -36.54 71.03
CA GLY A 18 -62.63 -37.45 70.13
C GLY A 18 -62.44 -36.84 68.72
N ILE A 19 -63.52 -36.23 68.20
CA ILE A 19 -63.46 -35.59 66.87
C ILE A 19 -62.47 -34.37 66.85
N PHE A 20 -62.61 -33.52 67.86
CA PHE A 20 -61.74 -32.36 67.98
C PHE A 20 -60.27 -32.75 68.27
N GLY A 21 -60.09 -33.77 69.15
CA GLY A 21 -58.74 -34.30 69.43
C GLY A 21 -58.07 -34.89 68.16
N PHE A 22 -58.85 -35.69 67.44
CA PHE A 22 -58.36 -36.26 66.17
C PHE A 22 -58.07 -35.19 65.14
N GLN A 23 -58.90 -34.17 65.02
CA GLN A 23 -58.70 -33.06 64.13
C GLN A 23 -57.40 -32.23 64.47
N ALA A 24 -57.25 -31.99 65.79
CA ALA A 24 -56.07 -31.30 66.31
C ALA A 24 -54.77 -32.11 66.09
N PHE A 25 -54.84 -33.42 66.31
CA PHE A 25 -53.70 -34.33 66.05
C PHE A 25 -53.35 -34.39 64.58
N LYS A 26 -54.36 -34.56 63.72
CA LYS A 26 -54.20 -34.55 62.28
C LYS A 26 -53.50 -33.22 61.76
N ASN A 27 -54.04 -32.08 62.25
CA ASN A 27 -53.50 -30.78 61.86
C ASN A 27 -52.05 -30.59 62.34
N ARG A 28 -51.69 -31.07 63.54
CA ARG A 28 -50.32 -31.05 64.02
C ARG A 28 -49.39 -31.96 63.19
N MET A 29 -49.86 -33.14 62.82
CA MET A 29 -49.11 -34.06 61.98
C MET A 29 -48.84 -33.46 60.58
N ILE A 30 -49.89 -32.88 59.97
CA ILE A 30 -49.75 -32.23 58.65
C ILE A 30 -48.83 -31.03 58.74
N ALA A 31 -48.94 -30.19 59.77
CA ALA A 31 -48.06 -29.05 59.99
C ALA A 31 -46.58 -29.48 60.16
N ALA A 32 -46.33 -30.54 60.92
CA ALA A 32 -45.01 -31.10 61.13
C ALA A 32 -44.45 -31.71 59.83
N TYR A 33 -45.28 -32.36 59.03
CA TYR A 33 -44.89 -32.91 57.75
C TYR A 33 -44.54 -31.80 56.72
N LEU A 34 -45.37 -30.74 56.62
CA LEU A 34 -45.14 -29.60 55.77
C LEU A 34 -43.93 -28.78 56.20
N ALA A 35 -43.67 -28.65 57.49
CA ALA A 35 -42.50 -27.96 58.02
C ALA A 35 -41.21 -28.70 57.71
N ASN A 36 -41.21 -30.01 57.50
CA ASN A 36 -40.06 -30.82 57.10
C ASN A 36 -39.90 -30.96 55.58
N LEU A 37 -40.86 -30.52 54.78
CA LEU A 37 -40.73 -30.43 53.35
C LEU A 37 -39.77 -29.25 52.98
N LYS A 38 -38.48 -29.52 53.02
CA LYS A 38 -37.49 -28.59 52.43
C LYS A 38 -37.83 -28.51 50.97
N SER A 39 -38.16 -27.32 50.50
CA SER A 39 -38.22 -27.05 49.03
C SER A 39 -36.98 -27.61 48.36
N PRO A 40 -37.12 -28.39 47.31
CA PRO A 40 -35.95 -28.87 46.59
C PRO A 40 -35.09 -27.67 46.16
N PRO A 41 -33.79 -27.77 46.30
CA PRO A 41 -32.90 -26.70 45.86
C PRO A 41 -33.16 -26.43 44.38
N GLN A 42 -33.53 -25.20 44.06
CA GLN A 42 -33.64 -24.79 42.67
C GLN A 42 -32.20 -24.61 42.09
N THR A 43 -31.91 -25.36 41.06
CA THR A 43 -30.68 -25.18 40.31
C THR A 43 -30.76 -23.87 39.55
N VAL A 44 -29.99 -22.89 39.96
CA VAL A 44 -29.80 -21.65 39.23
C VAL A 44 -28.46 -21.74 38.49
N SER A 45 -28.52 -21.45 37.21
CA SER A 45 -27.28 -21.31 36.43
C SER A 45 -26.66 -19.98 36.82
N THR A 46 -25.43 -20.03 37.35
CA THR A 46 -24.64 -18.84 37.64
C THR A 46 -23.52 -18.73 36.62
N ILE A 47 -23.34 -17.56 36.09
CA ILE A 47 -22.21 -17.24 35.24
C ILE A 47 -21.25 -16.33 36.03
N THR A 48 -19.99 -16.70 36.04
CA THR A 48 -18.96 -15.81 36.60
C THR A 48 -18.70 -14.69 35.63
N THR A 49 -18.96 -13.46 36.04
CA THR A 49 -18.62 -12.27 35.23
C THR A 49 -17.13 -12.10 35.19
N ALA A 50 -16.56 -12.14 34.00
CA ALA A 50 -15.17 -11.76 33.74
C ALA A 50 -15.15 -10.41 33.00
N THR A 51 -14.30 -9.51 33.44
CA THR A 51 -14.00 -8.28 32.71
C THR A 51 -13.12 -8.65 31.51
N SER A 52 -13.63 -8.42 30.30
CA SER A 52 -12.82 -8.49 29.08
C SER A 52 -12.71 -7.09 28.48
N GLU A 53 -11.51 -6.75 27.99
CA GLU A 53 -11.35 -5.53 27.20
C GLU A 53 -12.12 -5.68 25.89
N TRP A 54 -13.16 -4.89 25.73
CA TRP A 54 -13.89 -4.78 24.48
C TRP A 54 -13.20 -3.75 23.60
N ARG A 55 -12.46 -4.22 22.60
CA ARG A 55 -11.89 -3.34 21.57
C ARG A 55 -12.91 -3.20 20.45
N THR A 56 -13.41 -2.00 20.28
CA THR A 56 -14.24 -1.68 19.12
C THR A 56 -13.35 -1.69 17.88
N THR A 57 -13.54 -2.66 17.00
CA THR A 57 -12.87 -2.74 15.73
C THR A 57 -13.78 -2.20 14.64
N LEU A 58 -13.27 -1.25 13.86
CA LEU A 58 -13.94 -0.75 12.67
C LEU A 58 -13.31 -1.43 11.45
N GLN A 59 -14.13 -2.12 10.66
CA GLN A 59 -13.67 -2.72 9.42
C GLN A 59 -13.86 -1.71 8.30
N SER A 60 -12.79 -1.48 7.53
CA SER A 60 -12.83 -0.62 6.35
C SER A 60 -12.13 -1.33 5.19
N VAL A 61 -12.58 -1.05 3.97
CA VAL A 61 -11.94 -1.50 2.74
C VAL A 61 -11.07 -0.36 2.23
N GLY A 62 -9.83 -0.66 1.88
CA GLY A 62 -8.88 0.30 1.34
C GLY A 62 -8.15 -0.23 0.13
N SER A 63 -7.49 0.67 -0.60
CA SER A 63 -6.64 0.36 -1.75
C SER A 63 -5.21 0.78 -1.48
N PHE A 64 -4.26 -0.08 -1.85
CA PHE A 64 -2.85 0.26 -1.84
C PHE A 64 -2.48 0.99 -3.13
N ASN A 65 -1.91 2.17 -2.99
CA ASN A 65 -1.43 2.98 -4.10
C ASN A 65 0.09 3.20 -3.96
N ALA A 66 0.80 3.12 -5.08
CA ALA A 66 2.20 3.51 -5.11
C ALA A 66 2.32 5.03 -4.90
N VAL A 67 3.27 5.47 -4.07
CA VAL A 67 3.53 6.91 -3.85
C VAL A 67 4.06 7.55 -5.14
N GLU A 68 4.92 6.83 -5.86
CA GLU A 68 5.42 7.23 -7.17
C GLU A 68 5.03 6.18 -8.20
N GLY A 69 4.38 6.61 -9.28
CA GLY A 69 4.00 5.77 -10.41
C GLY A 69 4.18 6.53 -11.72
N ALA A 70 4.86 5.92 -12.68
CA ALA A 70 5.08 6.51 -14.00
C ALA A 70 4.83 5.48 -15.09
N SER A 71 4.23 5.93 -16.20
CA SER A 71 4.24 5.19 -17.45
C SER A 71 5.44 5.64 -18.27
N LEU A 72 6.44 4.78 -18.38
CA LEU A 72 7.62 5.05 -19.20
C LEU A 72 7.22 4.98 -20.67
N SER A 73 7.52 6.01 -21.43
CA SER A 73 7.18 6.13 -22.86
C SER A 73 8.39 6.58 -23.67
N ALA A 74 8.39 6.29 -24.96
CA ALA A 74 9.40 6.75 -25.88
C ALA A 74 9.34 8.27 -26.03
N GLN A 75 10.46 8.98 -25.88
CA GLN A 75 10.54 10.43 -26.10
C GLN A 75 10.66 10.77 -27.59
N VAL A 76 11.28 9.88 -28.34
CA VAL A 76 11.49 9.99 -29.79
C VAL A 76 10.98 8.74 -30.49
N GLN A 77 10.73 8.87 -31.79
CA GLN A 77 10.40 7.72 -32.62
C GLN A 77 11.63 6.87 -32.94
N GLY A 78 11.46 5.56 -33.03
CA GLY A 78 12.57 4.66 -33.38
C GLY A 78 12.16 3.19 -33.32
N ILE A 79 13.11 2.31 -33.66
CA ILE A 79 12.96 0.86 -33.58
C ILE A 79 13.57 0.37 -32.26
N VAL A 80 12.89 -0.51 -31.54
CA VAL A 80 13.40 -1.13 -30.31
C VAL A 80 14.58 -2.04 -30.66
N GLN A 81 15.77 -1.66 -30.27
CA GLN A 81 17.01 -2.39 -30.48
C GLN A 81 17.31 -3.38 -29.35
N LYS A 82 17.04 -2.98 -28.11
CA LYS A 82 17.31 -3.80 -26.93
C LYS A 82 16.28 -3.52 -25.82
N ILE A 83 15.90 -4.58 -25.12
CA ILE A 83 15.11 -4.51 -23.90
C ILE A 83 15.98 -5.01 -22.76
N GLY A 84 16.16 -4.17 -21.72
CA GLY A 84 17.08 -4.39 -20.62
C GLY A 84 16.46 -4.98 -19.35
N PHE A 85 15.16 -5.34 -19.38
CA PHE A 85 14.43 -5.79 -18.18
C PHE A 85 13.53 -6.99 -18.45
N GLN A 86 13.07 -7.64 -17.38
CA GLN A 86 12.04 -8.66 -17.40
C GLN A 86 10.75 -8.13 -16.74
N ASP A 87 9.61 -8.70 -17.11
CA ASP A 87 8.31 -8.33 -16.54
C ASP A 87 8.28 -8.56 -15.02
N GLY A 88 7.87 -7.56 -14.26
CA GLY A 88 7.84 -7.59 -12.81
C GLY A 88 9.19 -7.44 -12.09
N GLN A 89 10.25 -7.10 -12.81
CA GLN A 89 11.59 -6.90 -12.24
C GLN A 89 11.68 -5.61 -11.43
N ASP A 90 12.43 -5.68 -10.32
CA ASP A 90 12.84 -4.50 -9.57
C ASP A 90 14.04 -3.82 -10.26
N VAL A 91 13.95 -2.50 -10.41
CA VAL A 91 14.98 -1.66 -11.05
C VAL A 91 15.36 -0.48 -10.18
N LYS A 92 16.55 0.03 -10.39
CA LYS A 92 17.07 1.23 -9.75
C LYS A 92 17.00 2.42 -10.69
N LYS A 93 16.95 3.60 -10.12
CA LYS A 93 17.09 4.86 -10.87
C LYS A 93 18.31 4.84 -11.76
N GLY A 94 18.10 5.14 -13.04
CA GLY A 94 19.15 5.14 -14.06
C GLY A 94 19.34 3.81 -14.79
N ASP A 95 18.70 2.72 -14.39
CA ASP A 95 18.77 1.45 -15.11
C ASP A 95 18.18 1.61 -16.52
N LEU A 96 18.83 1.00 -17.50
CA LEU A 96 18.38 1.01 -18.90
C LEU A 96 17.19 0.06 -19.07
N ILE A 97 16.06 0.61 -19.44
CA ILE A 97 14.81 -0.12 -19.67
C ILE A 97 14.71 -0.56 -21.13
N VAL A 98 14.77 0.40 -22.06
CA VAL A 98 14.73 0.12 -23.49
C VAL A 98 15.72 1.01 -24.22
N GLN A 99 16.43 0.42 -25.19
CA GLN A 99 17.28 1.13 -26.13
C GLN A 99 16.61 1.13 -27.50
N LEU A 100 16.38 2.30 -28.05
CA LEU A 100 16.00 2.49 -29.45
C LEU A 100 17.25 2.54 -30.35
N LEU A 101 17.08 2.20 -31.59
CA LEU A 101 18.15 2.26 -32.61
C LEU A 101 18.58 3.73 -32.84
N ALA A 102 19.83 4.06 -32.48
CA ALA A 102 20.35 5.42 -32.46
C ALA A 102 21.62 5.57 -33.34
N ASP A 103 21.95 4.60 -34.18
CA ASP A 103 23.23 4.54 -34.91
C ASP A 103 23.48 5.80 -35.72
N GLN A 104 22.48 6.34 -36.41
CA GLN A 104 22.60 7.58 -37.18
C GLN A 104 22.90 8.79 -36.28
N GLN A 105 22.22 8.86 -35.10
CA GLN A 105 22.40 9.97 -34.15
C GLN A 105 23.79 9.92 -33.50
N ILE A 106 24.27 8.72 -33.22
CA ILE A 106 25.62 8.47 -32.69
C ILE A 106 26.68 8.88 -33.73
N ALA A 107 26.49 8.53 -35.01
CA ALA A 107 27.40 8.94 -36.06
C ALA A 107 27.44 10.47 -36.22
N THR A 108 26.27 11.15 -36.15
CA THR A 108 26.20 12.62 -36.16
C THR A 108 26.89 13.23 -34.92
N LEU A 109 26.74 12.62 -33.75
CA LEU A 109 27.44 13.05 -32.53
C LEU A 109 28.96 12.98 -32.72
N GLN A 110 29.47 11.90 -33.27
CA GLN A 110 30.92 11.75 -33.59
C GLN A 110 31.42 12.82 -34.58
N GLN A 111 30.61 13.17 -35.58
CA GLN A 111 30.92 14.26 -36.49
C GLN A 111 31.05 15.60 -35.76
N TYR A 112 30.11 15.96 -34.88
CA TYR A 112 30.17 17.19 -34.08
C TYR A 112 31.33 17.18 -33.09
N GLN A 113 31.64 16.04 -32.47
CA GLN A 113 32.81 15.88 -31.60
C GLN A 113 34.12 16.13 -32.37
N ALA A 114 34.25 15.61 -33.58
CA ALA A 114 35.41 15.87 -34.43
C ALA A 114 35.53 17.36 -34.81
N ALA A 115 34.39 18.02 -35.12
CA ALA A 115 34.36 19.46 -35.41
C ALA A 115 34.79 20.30 -34.19
N ALA A 116 34.28 19.97 -32.98
CA ALA A 116 34.64 20.64 -31.74
C ALA A 116 36.14 20.43 -31.41
N THR A 117 36.64 19.23 -31.63
CA THR A 117 38.08 18.94 -31.47
C THR A 117 38.94 19.78 -32.41
N ASN A 118 38.56 19.91 -33.69
CA ASN A 118 39.27 20.77 -34.66
C ASN A 118 39.24 22.25 -34.25
N ALA A 119 38.07 22.76 -33.82
CA ALA A 119 37.93 24.12 -33.30
C ALA A 119 38.80 24.36 -32.06
N GLN A 120 38.88 23.37 -31.15
CA GLN A 120 39.76 23.44 -29.98
C GLN A 120 41.25 23.53 -30.39
N ILE A 121 41.70 22.71 -31.32
CA ILE A 121 43.07 22.71 -31.79
C ILE A 121 43.42 24.07 -32.45
N THR A 122 42.50 24.65 -33.22
CA THR A 122 42.66 25.96 -33.85
C THR A 122 42.80 27.05 -32.80
N TYR A 123 41.84 27.10 -31.86
CA TYR A 123 41.87 28.05 -30.75
C TYR A 123 43.17 27.94 -29.90
N ASP A 124 43.57 26.73 -29.55
CA ASP A 124 44.79 26.49 -28.77
C ASP A 124 46.06 26.91 -29.51
N ARG A 125 46.11 26.71 -30.83
CA ARG A 125 47.22 27.16 -31.68
C ARG A 125 47.27 28.68 -31.73
N ASP A 126 46.18 29.34 -32.05
CA ASP A 126 46.11 30.79 -32.26
C ASP A 126 46.21 31.55 -30.91
N SER A 127 45.71 30.99 -29.82
CA SER A 127 45.93 31.47 -28.44
C SER A 127 47.41 31.45 -28.02
N ARG A 128 48.26 30.59 -28.62
CA ARG A 128 49.72 30.61 -28.41
C ARG A 128 50.41 31.64 -29.30
N LEU A 129 49.96 31.80 -30.56
CA LEU A 129 50.53 32.73 -31.53
C LEU A 129 50.30 34.20 -31.13
N ILE A 130 49.22 34.53 -30.46
CA ILE A 130 48.94 35.89 -29.97
C ILE A 130 50.01 36.36 -28.96
N LYS A 131 50.59 35.45 -28.17
CA LYS A 131 51.67 35.78 -27.23
C LYS A 131 52.95 36.26 -27.92
N SER A 132 53.12 35.88 -29.15
CA SER A 132 54.24 36.33 -30.04
C SER A 132 53.82 37.50 -30.93
N SER A 133 52.65 38.14 -30.72
CA SER A 133 52.14 39.26 -31.53
C SER A 133 51.99 38.92 -33.02
N THR A 134 51.83 37.65 -33.39
CA THR A 134 51.76 37.17 -34.74
C THR A 134 50.38 37.30 -35.37
N ILE A 135 49.34 37.32 -34.54
CA ILE A 135 47.92 37.39 -34.95
C ILE A 135 47.17 38.45 -34.15
N ALA A 136 46.05 38.91 -34.69
CA ALA A 136 45.16 39.87 -34.00
C ALA A 136 44.32 39.22 -32.88
N GLN A 137 44.03 39.96 -31.81
CA GLN A 137 43.15 39.50 -30.74
C GLN A 137 41.77 39.09 -31.27
N SER A 138 41.22 39.82 -32.23
CA SER A 138 39.94 39.53 -32.86
C SER A 138 39.86 38.13 -33.49
N GLN A 139 41.00 37.60 -33.97
CA GLN A 139 41.07 36.24 -34.53
C GLN A 139 40.88 35.22 -33.41
N VAL A 140 41.59 35.35 -32.30
CA VAL A 140 41.46 34.45 -31.14
C VAL A 140 40.05 34.50 -30.54
N ASP A 141 39.47 35.70 -30.48
CA ASP A 141 38.09 35.87 -30.01
C ASP A 141 37.09 35.16 -30.94
N GLY A 142 37.31 35.21 -32.25
CA GLY A 142 36.56 34.48 -33.27
C GLY A 142 36.69 32.96 -33.12
N ASP A 143 37.91 32.45 -32.92
CA ASP A 143 38.17 31.03 -32.72
C ASP A 143 37.56 30.52 -31.42
N MET A 144 37.58 31.33 -30.34
CA MET A 144 36.89 31.01 -29.12
C MET A 144 35.38 30.92 -29.32
N ALA A 145 34.78 31.85 -30.08
CA ALA A 145 33.36 31.81 -30.39
C ALA A 145 33.00 30.57 -31.23
N ALA A 146 33.83 30.23 -32.23
CA ALA A 146 33.66 29.01 -33.04
C ALA A 146 33.74 27.72 -32.20
N LEU A 147 34.72 27.65 -31.29
CA LEU A 147 34.85 26.54 -30.36
C LEU A 147 33.60 26.37 -29.47
N LYS A 148 33.11 27.45 -28.86
CA LYS A 148 31.89 27.43 -28.04
C LYS A 148 30.68 26.99 -28.84
N ALA A 149 30.54 27.44 -30.07
CA ALA A 149 29.46 27.03 -30.96
C ALA A 149 29.53 25.53 -31.28
N ALA A 150 30.71 25.00 -31.60
CA ALA A 150 30.91 23.58 -31.89
C ALA A 150 30.64 22.71 -30.63
N GLN A 151 31.09 23.15 -29.45
CA GLN A 151 30.79 22.47 -28.18
C GLN A 151 29.29 22.44 -27.87
N ALA A 152 28.57 23.53 -28.13
CA ALA A 152 27.12 23.58 -27.95
C ALA A 152 26.40 22.59 -28.88
N GLN A 153 26.89 22.40 -30.13
CA GLN A 153 26.36 21.39 -31.06
C GLN A 153 26.55 19.96 -30.53
N VAL A 154 27.71 19.66 -29.93
CA VAL A 154 27.96 18.35 -29.27
C VAL A 154 26.95 18.11 -28.14
N VAL A 155 26.76 19.10 -27.27
CA VAL A 155 25.83 18.98 -26.14
C VAL A 155 24.38 18.75 -26.63
N ALA A 156 23.96 19.51 -27.64
CA ALA A 156 22.62 19.37 -28.21
C ALA A 156 22.41 17.97 -28.85
N GLN A 157 23.39 17.48 -29.59
CA GLN A 157 23.33 16.16 -30.23
C GLN A 157 23.39 15.02 -29.18
N GLN A 158 24.21 15.19 -28.13
CA GLN A 158 24.26 14.22 -27.01
C GLN A 158 22.88 14.09 -26.34
N ALA A 159 22.25 15.22 -26.02
CA ALA A 159 20.91 15.22 -25.45
C ALA A 159 19.87 14.50 -26.34
N LEU A 160 20.03 14.63 -27.68
CA LEU A 160 19.19 13.88 -28.61
C LEU A 160 19.50 12.37 -28.59
N VAL A 161 20.76 11.96 -28.51
CA VAL A 161 21.16 10.54 -28.39
C VAL A 161 20.62 9.95 -27.10
N ASP A 162 20.67 10.69 -25.98
CA ASP A 162 20.17 10.24 -24.67
C ASP A 162 18.65 9.95 -24.67
N GLN A 163 17.87 10.62 -25.53
CA GLN A 163 16.45 10.37 -25.70
C GLN A 163 16.12 8.99 -26.31
N TYR A 164 17.10 8.36 -26.99
CA TYR A 164 16.94 7.00 -27.54
C TYR A 164 17.12 5.91 -26.50
N ALA A 165 17.62 6.25 -25.30
CA ALA A 165 17.73 5.33 -24.17
C ALA A 165 16.68 5.70 -23.11
N ILE A 166 15.76 4.80 -22.85
CA ILE A 166 14.73 4.98 -21.81
C ILE A 166 15.26 4.40 -20.51
N HIS A 167 15.46 5.25 -19.51
CA HIS A 167 15.96 4.88 -18.18
C HIS A 167 14.85 4.98 -17.12
N ALA A 168 15.00 4.22 -16.03
CA ALA A 168 14.15 4.33 -14.85
C ALA A 168 14.38 5.67 -14.14
N PRO A 169 13.34 6.51 -13.92
CA PRO A 169 13.48 7.81 -13.25
C PRO A 169 13.63 7.69 -11.72
N PHE A 170 13.16 6.60 -11.12
CA PHE A 170 13.24 6.29 -9.69
C PHE A 170 13.33 4.77 -9.48
N ASP A 171 13.61 4.36 -8.23
CA ASP A 171 13.67 2.96 -7.84
C ASP A 171 12.25 2.37 -7.73
N GLY A 172 12.03 1.17 -8.27
CA GLY A 172 10.70 0.57 -8.20
C GLY A 172 10.59 -0.74 -8.96
N ARG A 173 9.37 -1.21 -9.09
CA ARG A 173 9.03 -2.44 -9.82
C ARG A 173 8.37 -2.12 -11.15
N LEU A 174 8.87 -2.76 -12.20
CA LEU A 174 8.31 -2.67 -13.54
C LEU A 174 7.05 -3.56 -13.66
N GLY A 175 6.10 -3.08 -14.43
CA GLY A 175 4.91 -3.84 -14.81
C GLY A 175 5.16 -4.80 -15.97
N ILE A 176 4.10 -5.08 -16.71
CA ILE A 176 4.15 -5.91 -17.92
C ILE A 176 4.65 -5.05 -19.09
N ARG A 177 5.53 -5.60 -19.87
CA ARG A 177 6.10 -4.99 -21.08
C ARG A 177 5.00 -4.82 -22.16
N LEU A 178 4.93 -3.62 -22.73
CA LEU A 178 3.97 -3.27 -23.80
C LEU A 178 4.60 -3.25 -25.19
N VAL A 179 5.92 -3.51 -25.29
CA VAL A 179 6.69 -3.39 -26.52
C VAL A 179 7.49 -4.66 -26.82
N SER A 180 7.81 -4.90 -28.11
CA SER A 180 8.58 -6.04 -28.55
C SER A 180 9.89 -5.61 -29.23
N LEU A 181 10.90 -6.47 -29.18
CA LEU A 181 12.16 -6.27 -29.90
C LEU A 181 11.89 -6.12 -31.40
N GLY A 182 12.54 -5.15 -32.05
CA GLY A 182 12.33 -4.85 -33.47
C GLY A 182 11.07 -4.05 -33.80
N GLN A 183 10.22 -3.75 -32.80
CA GLN A 183 9.01 -2.96 -33.00
C GLN A 183 9.37 -1.49 -33.28
N TYR A 184 8.68 -0.87 -34.26
CA TYR A 184 8.71 0.58 -34.46
C TYR A 184 7.81 1.27 -33.42
N MET A 185 8.29 2.32 -32.79
CA MET A 185 7.58 3.12 -31.82
C MET A 185 7.51 4.57 -32.25
N ALA A 186 6.35 5.20 -32.07
CA ALA A 186 6.20 6.64 -32.18
C ALA A 186 6.55 7.31 -30.83
N ALA A 187 6.88 8.59 -30.85
CA ALA A 187 7.02 9.38 -29.63
C ALA A 187 5.72 9.34 -28.82
N GLY A 188 5.83 9.21 -27.48
CA GLY A 188 4.69 9.07 -26.57
C GLY A 188 4.14 7.65 -26.43
N THR A 189 4.61 6.66 -27.20
CA THR A 189 4.17 5.26 -27.07
C THR A 189 4.61 4.69 -25.71
N PRO A 190 3.69 4.14 -24.90
CA PRO A 190 4.03 3.55 -23.60
C PRO A 190 4.84 2.26 -23.79
N VAL A 191 5.83 2.08 -22.92
CA VAL A 191 6.76 0.92 -22.91
C VAL A 191 6.43 -0.01 -21.76
N VAL A 192 6.36 0.52 -20.56
CA VAL A 192 6.13 -0.22 -19.31
C VAL A 192 5.72 0.77 -18.21
N THR A 193 4.98 0.29 -17.23
CA THR A 193 4.71 1.07 -16.01
C THR A 193 5.80 0.80 -14.98
N LEU A 194 6.19 1.83 -14.23
CA LEU A 194 7.10 1.75 -13.09
C LEU A 194 6.38 2.25 -11.85
N GLN A 195 6.44 1.49 -10.75
CA GLN A 195 5.81 1.84 -9.49
C GLN A 195 6.79 1.66 -8.34
N SER A 196 6.86 2.65 -7.45
CA SER A 196 7.56 2.52 -6.18
C SER A 196 6.70 1.74 -5.21
N LEU A 197 7.24 0.66 -4.63
CA LEU A 197 6.54 -0.19 -3.66
C LEU A 197 6.95 0.12 -2.20
N ASP A 198 7.93 1.00 -2.01
CA ASP A 198 8.41 1.43 -0.70
C ASP A 198 8.77 2.93 -0.76
N PRO A 199 8.05 3.79 -0.02
CA PRO A 199 6.84 3.50 0.76
C PRO A 199 5.59 3.26 -0.10
N ILE A 200 4.62 2.50 0.45
CA ILE A 200 3.30 2.30 -0.15
C ILE A 200 2.25 3.08 0.64
N GLN A 201 1.30 3.69 -0.05
CA GLN A 201 0.19 4.44 0.55
C GLN A 201 -1.06 3.57 0.61
N LEU A 202 -1.76 3.61 1.74
CA LEU A 202 -3.05 2.95 1.92
C LEU A 202 -4.15 4.02 2.01
N ASP A 203 -5.04 4.01 1.04
CA ASP A 203 -6.23 4.86 1.02
C ASP A 203 -7.44 4.05 1.47
N PHE A 204 -8.11 4.48 2.54
CA PHE A 204 -9.32 3.83 3.03
C PHE A 204 -10.34 4.86 3.50
N ALA A 205 -11.62 4.56 3.29
CA ALA A 205 -12.72 5.40 3.74
C ALA A 205 -13.27 4.88 5.06
N MET A 206 -13.34 5.74 6.08
CA MET A 206 -14.05 5.43 7.32
C MET A 206 -15.39 6.14 7.37
N PRO A 207 -16.51 5.45 7.70
CA PRO A 207 -17.77 6.10 7.91
C PRO A 207 -17.66 7.00 9.15
N GLN A 208 -18.10 8.24 9.01
CA GLN A 208 -18.18 9.18 10.12
C GLN A 208 -19.42 8.81 10.95
N GLN A 209 -19.23 8.46 12.23
CA GLN A 209 -20.32 8.22 13.20
C GLN A 209 -20.80 9.53 13.77
#